data_c7aa316cffb1fe3e5e20251b303f3d64
#
_entry.id   c7aa316cffb1fe3e5e20251b303f3d64
#
_cell.length_a   1.000
_cell.length_b   1.000
_cell.length_c   1.000
_cell.angle_alpha   90.00
_cell.angle_beta   90.00
_cell.angle_gamma   90.00
#
_symmetry.space_group_name_H-M   'P 1'
#
loop_
_entity.id
_entity.type
_entity.pdbx_description
1 polymer ?
#
loop_
_entity_poly.entity_id
_entity_poly.type
_entity_poly.pdbx_seq_one_letter_code
_entity_poly.pdbx_strand_id
1 'polypeptide(L)'
;MYSHKEIEKKWQDYWSENKTFKTDVWDFSKPKYYVLDMFPYPSGVGLHVGHPEGYTATDIVSRFKRMQGYNVLHPMGYDSFGLPAEQYAIDTGNHPSEFTERNIKTFSKQLHEIGFDFDWDRVISTSDPKYYKWTQWIFKRLYEDGYAKYIDKIGRAHV
;
A
#
# COMPACT_ATOMS: atom_id res chain seq x y z
N MET A 1 -19.75 -17.49 -26.42
CA MET A 1 -20.29 -16.24 -25.90
C MET A 1 -19.17 -15.57 -25.13
N TYR A 2 -18.97 -14.27 -25.25
CA TYR A 2 -17.92 -13.54 -24.50
C TYR A 2 -18.21 -13.60 -22.99
N SER A 3 -17.27 -14.13 -22.21
CA SER A 3 -17.34 -14.21 -20.74
C SER A 3 -16.23 -13.39 -20.13
N HIS A 4 -16.53 -12.15 -19.70
CA HIS A 4 -15.56 -11.28 -19.08
C HIS A 4 -14.94 -11.91 -17.82
N LYS A 5 -15.74 -12.57 -17.00
CA LYS A 5 -15.26 -13.18 -15.75
C LYS A 5 -14.19 -14.27 -15.97
N GLU A 6 -14.34 -15.07 -17.02
CA GLU A 6 -13.35 -16.11 -17.36
C GLU A 6 -12.06 -15.47 -17.92
N ILE A 7 -12.20 -14.42 -18.72
CA ILE A 7 -11.06 -13.71 -19.31
C ILE A 7 -10.29 -12.95 -18.24
N GLU A 8 -10.97 -12.23 -17.37
CA GLU A 8 -10.38 -11.51 -16.26
C GLU A 8 -9.61 -12.46 -15.34
N LYS A 9 -10.25 -13.54 -14.91
CA LYS A 9 -9.58 -14.53 -14.07
C LYS A 9 -8.35 -15.15 -14.73
N LYS A 10 -8.46 -15.53 -16.00
CA LYS A 10 -7.31 -16.07 -16.76
C LYS A 10 -6.10 -15.13 -16.72
N TRP A 11 -6.33 -13.83 -16.92
CA TRP A 11 -5.23 -12.87 -16.96
C TRP A 11 -4.69 -12.52 -15.57
N GLN A 12 -5.56 -12.44 -14.57
CA GLN A 12 -5.12 -12.23 -13.18
C GLN A 12 -4.26 -13.40 -12.70
N ASP A 13 -4.66 -14.64 -12.99
CA ASP A 13 -3.87 -15.83 -12.68
C ASP A 13 -2.51 -15.81 -13.42
N TYR A 14 -2.51 -15.50 -14.70
CA TYR A 14 -1.29 -15.37 -15.50
C TYR A 14 -0.34 -14.32 -14.93
N TRP A 15 -0.82 -13.13 -14.58
CA TRP A 15 0.00 -12.07 -14.01
C TRP A 15 0.59 -12.45 -12.65
N SER A 16 -0.18 -13.13 -11.84
CA SER A 16 0.26 -13.61 -10.53
C SER A 16 1.35 -14.69 -10.64
N GLU A 17 1.11 -15.71 -11.47
CA GLU A 17 2.03 -16.83 -11.66
C GLU A 17 3.37 -16.38 -12.29
N ASN A 18 3.30 -15.49 -13.28
CA ASN A 18 4.47 -15.00 -14.00
C ASN A 18 5.10 -13.75 -13.37
N LYS A 19 4.54 -13.23 -12.28
CA LYS A 19 4.99 -11.98 -11.63
C LYS A 19 5.18 -10.86 -12.65
N THR A 20 4.21 -10.70 -13.56
CA THR A 20 4.30 -9.86 -14.77
C THR A 20 4.68 -8.41 -14.45
N PHE A 21 4.26 -7.90 -13.30
CA PHE A 21 4.49 -6.52 -12.89
C PHE A 21 5.64 -6.33 -11.91
N LYS A 22 6.39 -7.39 -11.65
CA LYS A 22 7.58 -7.31 -10.81
C LYS A 22 8.63 -6.39 -11.42
N THR A 23 9.19 -5.52 -10.60
CA THR A 23 10.23 -4.57 -10.99
C THR A 23 11.61 -5.09 -10.62
N ASP A 24 12.51 -5.20 -11.59
CA ASP A 24 13.93 -5.40 -11.31
C ASP A 24 14.60 -4.04 -11.11
N VAL A 25 14.87 -3.68 -9.86
CA VAL A 25 15.50 -2.39 -9.52
C VAL A 25 16.95 -2.30 -9.98
N TRP A 26 17.57 -3.42 -10.29
CA TRP A 26 18.95 -3.49 -10.77
C TRP A 26 19.06 -3.55 -12.31
N ASP A 27 17.94 -3.63 -13.02
CA ASP A 27 17.93 -3.49 -14.48
C ASP A 27 18.13 -2.01 -14.85
N PHE A 28 19.34 -1.67 -15.25
CA PHE A 28 19.73 -0.34 -15.74
C PHE A 28 19.71 -0.26 -17.27
N SER A 29 19.29 -1.30 -17.97
CA SER A 29 19.19 -1.31 -19.44
C SER A 29 18.01 -0.47 -19.95
N LYS A 30 17.03 -0.19 -19.08
CA LYS A 30 15.83 0.56 -19.38
C LYS A 30 15.74 1.83 -18.53
N PRO A 31 15.17 2.91 -19.04
CA PRO A 31 14.89 4.10 -18.24
C PRO A 31 13.90 3.75 -17.13
N LYS A 32 14.15 4.27 -15.93
CA LYS A 32 13.31 4.00 -14.76
C LYS A 32 12.13 4.96 -14.70
N TYR A 33 11.00 4.46 -14.26
CA TYR A 33 9.81 5.25 -13.98
C TYR A 33 9.17 4.79 -12.69
N TYR A 34 8.88 5.73 -11.80
CA TYR A 34 8.24 5.47 -10.52
C TYR A 34 6.83 6.05 -10.51
N VAL A 35 5.84 5.19 -10.34
CA VAL A 35 4.43 5.55 -10.20
C VAL A 35 4.03 5.33 -8.76
N LEU A 36 3.56 6.37 -8.11
CA LEU A 36 3.17 6.31 -6.70
C LEU A 36 1.74 6.81 -6.53
N ASP A 37 0.97 6.08 -5.75
CA ASP A 37 -0.31 6.52 -5.21
C ASP A 37 -0.30 6.42 -3.69
N MET A 38 -1.30 7.00 -3.04
CA MET A 38 -1.45 6.88 -1.59
C MET A 38 -1.84 5.47 -1.21
N PHE A 39 -1.15 4.91 -0.23
CA PHE A 39 -1.53 3.62 0.33
C PHE A 39 -2.88 3.70 1.03
N PRO A 40 -3.75 2.70 0.86
CA PRO A 40 -5.04 2.70 1.53
C PRO A 40 -4.85 2.54 3.04
N TYR A 41 -5.73 3.20 3.78
CA TYR A 41 -5.86 3.04 5.22
C TYR A 41 -6.86 1.91 5.51
N PRO A 42 -6.43 0.75 6.06
CA PRO A 42 -7.30 -0.41 6.24
C PRO A 42 -8.22 -0.27 7.45
N SER A 43 -8.95 0.85 7.54
CA SER A 43 -9.85 1.21 8.65
C SER A 43 -11.26 0.67 8.53
N GLY A 44 -11.62 0.11 7.38
CA GLY A 44 -12.97 -0.38 7.08
C GLY A 44 -12.99 -1.82 6.59
N VAL A 45 -14.19 -2.31 6.29
CA VAL A 45 -14.42 -3.69 5.81
C VAL A 45 -13.99 -3.93 4.36
N GLY A 46 -13.46 -2.91 3.67
CA GLY A 46 -12.99 -3.00 2.29
C GLY A 46 -12.81 -1.63 1.64
N LEU A 47 -12.44 -1.67 0.36
CA LEU A 47 -12.27 -0.47 -0.45
C LEU A 47 -13.61 0.27 -0.63
N HIS A 48 -13.57 1.59 -0.62
CA HIS A 48 -14.66 2.43 -1.13
C HIS A 48 -14.32 2.94 -2.53
N VAL A 49 -15.31 3.47 -3.26
CA VAL A 49 -15.16 3.89 -4.66
C VAL A 49 -14.04 4.91 -4.92
N GLY A 50 -13.69 5.71 -3.93
CA GLY A 50 -12.59 6.67 -4.05
C GLY A 50 -11.20 6.03 -4.14
N HIS A 51 -11.01 4.81 -3.64
CA HIS A 51 -9.73 4.11 -3.78
C HIS A 51 -9.43 3.73 -5.24
N PRO A 52 -10.34 3.01 -5.95
CA PRO A 52 -10.12 2.67 -7.35
C PRO A 52 -9.96 3.87 -8.28
N GLU A 53 -10.50 5.04 -7.94
CA GLU A 53 -10.38 6.24 -8.76
C GLU A 53 -8.92 6.65 -8.97
N GLY A 54 -8.16 6.85 -7.88
CA GLY A 54 -6.73 7.17 -7.97
C GLY A 54 -5.91 6.00 -8.54
N TYR A 55 -6.15 4.79 -8.05
CA TYR A 55 -5.40 3.60 -8.47
C TYR A 55 -5.59 3.26 -9.94
N THR A 56 -6.76 3.52 -10.52
CA THR A 56 -6.98 3.35 -11.95
C THR A 56 -6.14 4.33 -12.76
N ALA A 57 -6.04 5.58 -12.32
CA ALA A 57 -5.22 6.58 -13.00
C ALA A 57 -3.75 6.19 -12.99
N THR A 58 -3.21 5.77 -11.86
CA THR A 58 -1.81 5.33 -11.74
C THR A 58 -1.54 4.02 -12.48
N ASP A 59 -2.48 3.08 -12.49
CA ASP A 59 -2.41 1.83 -13.27
C ASP A 59 -2.31 2.11 -14.78
N ILE A 60 -3.13 3.02 -15.30
CA ILE A 60 -3.08 3.43 -16.71
C ILE A 60 -1.71 4.01 -17.06
N VAL A 61 -1.19 4.92 -16.24
CA VAL A 61 0.14 5.52 -16.46
C VAL A 61 1.24 4.47 -16.38
N SER A 62 1.18 3.57 -15.39
CA SER A 62 2.14 2.49 -15.22
C SER A 62 2.19 1.57 -16.44
N ARG A 63 1.05 1.07 -16.89
CA ARG A 63 0.96 0.20 -18.08
C ARG A 63 1.42 0.92 -19.33
N PHE A 64 1.05 2.19 -19.53
CA PHE A 64 1.49 3.00 -20.64
C PHE A 64 3.02 3.14 -20.66
N LYS A 65 3.64 3.41 -19.51
CA LYS A 65 5.09 3.51 -19.39
C LYS A 65 5.80 2.18 -19.65
N ARG A 66 5.24 1.06 -19.18
CA ARG A 66 5.76 -0.28 -19.52
C ARG A 66 5.73 -0.54 -21.02
N MET A 67 4.64 -0.18 -21.71
CA MET A 67 4.55 -0.31 -23.17
C MET A 67 5.56 0.58 -23.90
N GLN A 68 5.98 1.70 -23.32
CA GLN A 68 7.04 2.55 -23.84
C GLN A 68 8.46 2.03 -23.54
N GLY A 69 8.59 0.86 -22.90
CA GLY A 69 9.89 0.23 -22.61
C GLY A 69 10.55 0.70 -21.30
N TYR A 70 9.85 1.41 -20.44
CA TYR A 70 10.38 1.77 -19.12
C TYR A 70 10.40 0.58 -18.16
N ASN A 71 11.38 0.57 -17.26
CA ASN A 71 11.38 -0.26 -16.07
C ASN A 71 10.56 0.48 -14.98
N VAL A 72 9.32 0.03 -14.79
CA VAL A 72 8.33 0.77 -13.95
C VAL A 72 8.23 0.13 -12.58
N LEU A 73 8.40 0.92 -11.54
CA LEU A 73 8.03 0.57 -10.17
C LEU A 73 6.66 1.19 -9.85
N HIS A 74 5.66 0.33 -9.63
CA HIS A 74 4.33 0.69 -9.16
C HIS A 74 4.07 -0.07 -7.84
N PRO A 75 4.47 0.50 -6.69
CA PRO A 75 4.37 -0.18 -5.41
C PRO A 75 2.97 -0.06 -4.81
N MET A 76 2.67 -0.95 -3.87
CA MET A 76 1.49 -0.91 -3.01
C MET A 76 1.90 -1.14 -1.56
N GLY A 77 1.11 -0.66 -0.65
CA GLY A 77 1.27 -0.86 0.79
C GLY A 77 0.00 -0.55 1.55
N TYR A 78 0.08 -0.61 2.87
CA TYR A 78 -1.05 -0.30 3.75
C TYR A 78 -0.57 0.66 4.83
N ASP A 79 -1.25 1.81 4.93
CA ASP A 79 -1.07 2.73 6.06
C ASP A 79 -1.91 2.22 7.22
N SER A 80 -1.26 1.47 8.13
CA SER A 80 -1.94 0.54 9.02
C SER A 80 -1.92 0.92 10.49
N PHE A 81 -1.34 2.04 10.88
CA PHE A 81 -1.53 2.63 12.19
C PHE A 81 -2.77 3.53 12.22
N GLY A 82 -3.47 3.60 13.36
CA GLY A 82 -4.47 4.63 13.54
C GLY A 82 -5.60 4.32 14.52
N LEU A 83 -6.35 5.37 14.85
CA LEU A 83 -7.45 5.37 15.82
C LEU A 83 -8.53 4.31 15.59
N PRO A 84 -8.98 3.99 14.36
CA PRO A 84 -10.01 2.96 14.17
C PRO A 84 -9.60 1.57 14.66
N ALA A 85 -8.33 1.18 14.49
CA ALA A 85 -7.84 -0.09 15.00
C ALA A 85 -7.72 -0.07 16.53
N GLU A 86 -7.30 1.06 17.10
CA GLU A 86 -7.22 1.27 18.54
C GLU A 86 -8.61 1.26 19.18
N GLN A 87 -9.58 1.96 18.58
CA GLN A 87 -10.96 1.97 19.07
C GLN A 87 -11.59 0.57 19.01
N TYR A 88 -11.38 -0.15 17.91
CA TYR A 88 -11.82 -1.54 17.82
C TYR A 88 -11.24 -2.41 18.94
N ALA A 89 -9.97 -2.22 19.28
CA ALA A 89 -9.33 -2.95 20.37
C ALA A 89 -9.97 -2.64 21.73
N ILE A 90 -10.27 -1.36 21.99
CA ILE A 90 -10.94 -0.91 23.21
C ILE A 90 -12.35 -1.51 23.31
N ASP A 91 -13.12 -1.45 22.22
CA ASP A 91 -14.53 -1.87 22.20
C ASP A 91 -14.69 -3.40 22.30
N THR A 92 -13.73 -4.16 21.78
CA THR A 92 -13.84 -5.62 21.64
C THR A 92 -12.91 -6.40 22.56
N GLY A 93 -11.92 -5.76 23.16
CA GLY A 93 -10.86 -6.41 23.93
C GLY A 93 -9.85 -7.21 23.08
N ASN A 94 -9.92 -7.10 21.75
CA ASN A 94 -9.00 -7.77 20.84
C ASN A 94 -7.77 -6.90 20.55
N HIS A 95 -6.66 -7.53 20.17
CA HIS A 95 -5.46 -6.79 19.80
C HIS A 95 -5.65 -6.03 18.46
N PRO A 96 -5.20 -4.76 18.35
CA PRO A 96 -5.39 -3.96 17.13
C PRO A 96 -4.87 -4.62 15.85
N SER A 97 -3.79 -5.42 15.96
CA SER A 97 -3.20 -6.11 14.79
C SER A 97 -4.18 -7.08 14.13
N GLU A 98 -5.03 -7.78 14.89
CA GLU A 98 -5.99 -8.74 14.34
C GLU A 98 -7.00 -8.06 13.41
N PHE A 99 -7.50 -6.92 13.83
CA PHE A 99 -8.38 -6.08 13.00
C PHE A 99 -7.68 -5.62 11.74
N THR A 100 -6.48 -5.06 11.90
CA THR A 100 -5.67 -4.54 10.80
C THR A 100 -5.33 -5.62 9.78
N GLU A 101 -4.84 -6.79 10.23
CA GLU A 101 -4.49 -7.90 9.34
C GLU A 101 -5.69 -8.46 8.57
N ARG A 102 -6.85 -8.55 9.22
CA ARG A 102 -8.08 -8.97 8.56
C ARG A 102 -8.48 -8.01 7.45
N ASN A 103 -8.42 -6.72 7.73
CA ASN A 103 -8.76 -5.68 6.76
C ASN A 103 -7.75 -5.65 5.61
N ILE A 104 -6.46 -5.74 5.88
CA ILE A 104 -5.42 -5.84 4.86
C ILE A 104 -5.70 -7.01 3.90
N LYS A 105 -6.07 -8.19 4.41
CA LYS A 105 -6.42 -9.34 3.57
C LYS A 105 -7.61 -9.04 2.66
N THR A 106 -8.63 -8.35 3.17
CA THR A 106 -9.81 -7.97 2.38
C THR A 106 -9.44 -6.96 1.30
N PHE A 107 -8.69 -5.91 1.65
CA PHE A 107 -8.21 -4.90 0.72
C PHE A 107 -7.33 -5.51 -0.37
N SER A 108 -6.36 -6.34 0.02
CA SER A 108 -5.49 -7.04 -0.92
C SER A 108 -6.28 -7.88 -1.92
N LYS A 109 -7.26 -8.65 -1.44
CA LYS A 109 -8.12 -9.45 -2.30
C LYS A 109 -8.87 -8.58 -3.31
N GLN A 110 -9.49 -7.49 -2.87
CA GLN A 110 -10.24 -6.58 -3.74
C GLN A 110 -9.35 -5.90 -4.78
N LEU A 111 -8.14 -5.48 -4.41
CA LEU A 111 -7.17 -4.88 -5.33
C LEU A 111 -6.70 -5.87 -6.40
N HIS A 112 -6.52 -7.15 -6.04
CA HIS A 112 -6.21 -8.20 -7.01
C HIS A 112 -7.39 -8.49 -7.94
N GLU A 113 -8.62 -8.51 -7.43
CA GLU A 113 -9.82 -8.73 -8.22
C GLU A 113 -10.07 -7.60 -9.25
N ILE A 114 -9.68 -6.37 -8.95
CA ILE A 114 -9.71 -5.26 -9.92
C ILE A 114 -8.61 -5.43 -10.98
N GLY A 115 -7.51 -6.10 -10.65
CA GLY A 115 -6.45 -6.44 -11.60
C GLY A 115 -5.42 -5.35 -11.81
N PHE A 116 -5.14 -4.52 -10.81
CA PHE A 116 -4.08 -3.51 -10.87
C PHE A 116 -2.68 -4.10 -11.04
N ASP A 117 -1.81 -3.35 -11.72
CA ASP A 117 -0.44 -3.74 -12.07
C ASP A 117 0.61 -3.42 -10.99
N PHE A 118 0.22 -3.52 -9.74
CA PHE A 118 1.15 -3.32 -8.62
C PHE A 118 2.24 -4.40 -8.56
N ASP A 119 3.43 -4.01 -8.12
CA ASP A 119 4.49 -4.94 -7.77
C ASP A 119 4.21 -5.59 -6.40
N TRP A 120 3.47 -6.70 -6.43
CA TRP A 120 3.00 -7.40 -5.23
C TRP A 120 4.13 -8.00 -4.38
N ASP A 121 5.34 -8.17 -4.93
CA ASP A 121 6.51 -8.60 -4.17
C ASP A 121 7.06 -7.47 -3.26
N ARG A 122 6.57 -6.22 -3.43
CA ARG A 122 7.02 -5.03 -2.70
C ARG A 122 5.95 -4.42 -1.80
N VAL A 123 4.93 -5.20 -1.46
CA VAL A 123 3.89 -4.74 -0.53
C VAL A 123 4.47 -4.55 0.86
N ILE A 124 4.16 -3.42 1.46
CA ILE A 124 4.54 -3.07 2.83
C ILE A 124 3.32 -2.79 3.69
N SER A 125 3.49 -2.93 4.99
CA SER A 125 2.57 -2.41 6.01
C SER A 125 3.34 -1.49 6.94
N THR A 126 2.84 -0.28 7.16
CA THR A 126 3.52 0.70 8.02
C THR A 126 3.59 0.26 9.47
N SER A 127 2.71 -0.66 9.90
CA SER A 127 2.73 -1.27 11.23
C SER A 127 3.63 -2.51 11.37
N ASP A 128 4.29 -2.95 10.29
CA ASP A 128 5.31 -3.99 10.38
C ASP A 128 6.56 -3.46 11.11
N PRO A 129 7.06 -4.14 12.17
CA PRO A 129 8.29 -3.76 12.87
C PRO A 129 9.51 -3.59 11.95
N LYS A 130 9.58 -4.37 10.87
CA LYS A 130 10.64 -4.23 9.85
C LYS A 130 10.57 -2.90 9.11
N TYR A 131 9.39 -2.31 9.01
CA TYR A 131 9.17 -1.01 8.38
C TYR A 131 9.31 0.13 9.39
N TYR A 132 8.53 0.15 10.49
CA TYR A 132 8.49 1.30 11.40
C TYR A 132 9.77 1.51 12.22
N LYS A 133 10.67 0.52 12.30
CA LYS A 133 11.99 0.72 12.89
C LYS A 133 12.75 1.90 12.27
N TRP A 134 12.54 2.15 10.97
CA TRP A 134 13.16 3.27 10.27
C TRP A 134 12.52 4.61 10.64
N THR A 135 11.20 4.64 10.82
CA THR A 135 10.48 5.80 11.36
C THR A 135 10.99 6.15 12.76
N GLN A 136 11.15 5.14 13.61
CA GLN A 136 11.72 5.32 14.95
C GLN A 136 13.17 5.82 14.90
N TRP A 137 13.97 5.30 13.97
CA TRP A 137 15.34 5.75 13.79
C TRP A 137 15.41 7.23 13.36
N ILE A 138 14.59 7.64 12.41
CA ILE A 138 14.49 9.05 11.97
C ILE A 138 14.08 9.93 13.15
N PHE A 139 13.05 9.53 13.90
CA PHE A 139 12.60 10.30 15.07
C PHE A 139 13.70 10.45 16.11
N LYS A 140 14.45 9.40 16.40
CA LYS A 140 15.60 9.47 17.33
C LYS A 140 16.64 10.48 16.86
N ARG A 141 16.97 10.52 15.55
CA ARG A 141 17.89 11.52 15.02
C ARG A 141 17.37 12.94 15.17
N LEU A 142 16.09 13.16 14.85
CA LEU A 142 15.46 14.48 15.05
C LEU A 142 15.49 14.91 16.52
N TYR A 143 15.33 13.98 17.44
CA TYR A 143 15.41 14.25 18.87
C TYR A 143 16.86 14.56 19.31
N GLU A 144 17.83 13.75 18.91
CA GLU A 144 19.25 13.94 19.20
C GLU A 144 19.78 15.27 18.67
N ASP A 145 19.33 15.69 17.47
CA ASP A 145 19.71 16.95 16.83
C ASP A 145 18.90 18.17 17.34
N GLY A 146 17.97 17.97 18.28
CA GLY A 146 17.20 19.04 18.91
C GLY A 146 15.99 19.57 18.12
N TYR A 147 15.66 18.96 16.98
CA TYR A 147 14.46 19.31 16.18
C TYR A 147 13.16 18.79 16.81
N ALA A 148 13.21 17.67 17.53
CA ALA A 148 12.09 17.14 18.31
C ALA A 148 12.37 17.35 19.80
N LYS A 149 11.37 17.85 20.55
CA LYS A 149 11.49 18.12 21.98
C LYS A 149 10.29 17.58 22.71
N TYR A 150 10.52 17.08 23.93
CA TYR A 150 9.43 16.76 24.84
C TYR A 150 8.99 18.06 25.54
N ILE A 151 7.70 18.40 25.37
CA ILE A 151 7.11 19.59 26.00
C ILE A 151 5.73 19.24 26.53
N ASP A 152 5.34 19.86 27.63
CA ASP A 152 3.96 19.79 28.13
C ASP A 152 3.05 20.58 27.17
N LYS A 153 2.04 19.91 26.63
CA LYS A 153 1.09 20.53 25.72
C LYS A 153 -0.33 20.20 26.14
N ILE A 154 -1.13 21.24 26.30
CA ILE A 154 -2.55 21.09 26.60
C ILE A 154 -3.30 20.93 25.26
N GLY A 155 -3.82 19.71 25.03
CA GLY A 155 -4.67 19.40 23.89
C GLY A 155 -3.92 19.07 22.59
N ARG A 156 -4.68 18.59 21.61
CA ARG A 156 -4.20 18.29 20.28
C ARG A 156 -4.05 19.60 19.49
N ALA A 157 -2.88 19.85 18.92
CA ALA A 157 -2.74 20.99 18.01
C ALA A 157 -3.57 20.72 16.76
N HIS A 158 -4.59 21.50 16.54
CA HIS A 158 -5.20 21.64 15.23
C HIS A 158 -4.36 22.66 14.47
N VAL A 159 -3.73 22.21 13.42
CA VAL A 159 -3.10 23.08 12.44
C VAL A 159 -4.11 23.29 11.32
#